data_182dc196d772e3293d9fb9d614c285c7
#
_entry.id   182dc196d772e3293d9fb9d614c285c7
#
_cell.length_a   1.000
_cell.length_b   1.000
_cell.length_c   1.000
_cell.angle_alpha   90.00
_cell.angle_beta   90.00
_cell.angle_gamma   90.00
#
_symmetry.space_group_name_H-M   'P 1'
#
loop_
_entity.id
_entity.type
_entity.pdbx_description
1 polymer ?
#
loop_
_entity_poly.entity_id
_entity_poly.type
_entity_poly.pdbx_seq_one_letter_code
_entity_poly.pdbx_strand_id
1 'polypeptide(L)'
;IISAGADAEEYSQSIATNYEINSDMKLFISWNNKFKSDLLTRHEYSSKYSYARGDVTKRVKRIYLNATPEMLQNYLYPEFIRDLTIKTPDEFVQTYGTHVLLDISIGGRIQFNYRSTIFETSNAVDKKRIVEAGVKFTIGIFGADFSNSYTQQEVITSNQKNATWNTEIEFFGGENSGTTFSYNAESGITGSTFNLSSWENSVNDKNATIIQINWDMAFPIYDFIADQTKKAAIKAAIEKYLKNETITVVEVKPLYRMYSSKWRNTFFTSSLAEFNYYTQQGYTPDYGQYHYIQGYIFEKEQPGTVPLLRLYNSSKRNTFFTTSYQEADSYKQKGYYPDNAQTNYILGYVYKNSTSSNTIPIYRMYSSKASNTFITTNYNEAIYYLNNHGYVWDNGTTNRIQGYILESDL
;
A
#
# COMPACT_ATOMS: atom_id res chain seq x y z
N ILE A 1 0.31 21.44 -4.33
CA ILE A 1 1.14 20.73 -3.33
C ILE A 1 1.35 19.30 -3.83
N ILE A 2 2.59 18.78 -3.76
CA ILE A 2 2.89 17.38 -4.07
C ILE A 2 3.57 16.75 -2.86
N SER A 3 3.05 15.60 -2.44
CA SER A 3 3.62 14.75 -1.40
C SER A 3 3.95 13.37 -1.99
N ALA A 4 5.09 12.77 -1.64
CA ALA A 4 5.49 11.47 -2.17
C ALA A 4 6.36 10.70 -1.17
N GLY A 5 6.37 9.38 -1.32
CA GLY A 5 7.20 8.47 -0.55
C GLY A 5 7.48 7.16 -1.28
N ALA A 6 8.64 6.57 -1.02
CA ALA A 6 8.99 5.25 -1.52
C ALA A 6 8.11 4.14 -0.92
N ASP A 7 7.53 4.42 0.25
CA ASP A 7 6.56 3.59 0.96
C ASP A 7 5.49 4.48 1.62
N ALA A 8 4.55 3.88 2.31
CA ALA A 8 3.45 4.60 2.95
C ALA A 8 3.90 5.45 4.14
N GLU A 9 4.95 5.07 4.86
CA GLU A 9 5.47 5.83 5.99
C GLU A 9 6.12 7.13 5.53
N GLU A 10 7.04 7.07 4.56
CA GLU A 10 7.67 8.24 3.96
C GLU A 10 6.65 9.16 3.28
N TYR A 11 5.67 8.57 2.58
CA TYR A 11 4.56 9.30 1.97
C TYR A 11 3.73 10.05 3.01
N SER A 12 3.41 9.40 4.13
CA SER A 12 2.68 10.00 5.25
C SER A 12 3.45 11.18 5.87
N GLN A 13 4.75 11.01 6.08
CA GLN A 13 5.63 12.07 6.58
C GLN A 13 5.69 13.25 5.60
N SER A 14 5.73 12.98 4.30
CA SER A 14 5.70 14.01 3.26
C SER A 14 4.40 14.82 3.29
N ILE A 15 3.24 14.18 3.46
CA ILE A 15 1.96 14.87 3.64
C ILE A 15 1.99 15.72 4.91
N ALA A 16 2.41 15.15 6.04
CA ALA A 16 2.47 15.87 7.31
C ALA A 16 3.33 17.14 7.22
N THR A 17 4.47 17.04 6.53
CA THR A 17 5.36 18.18 6.31
C THR A 17 4.71 19.24 5.41
N ASN A 18 4.14 18.84 4.28
CA ASN A 18 3.55 19.77 3.30
C ASN A 18 2.28 20.49 3.79
N TYR A 19 1.59 19.89 4.75
CA TYR A 19 0.39 20.46 5.39
C TYR A 19 0.65 20.99 6.80
N GLU A 20 1.93 21.07 7.20
CA GLU A 20 2.35 21.61 8.52
C GLU A 20 1.63 20.91 9.69
N ILE A 21 1.35 19.61 9.55
CA ILE A 21 0.62 18.83 10.55
C ILE A 21 1.49 18.67 11.80
N ASN A 22 0.95 19.02 12.95
CA ASN A 22 1.63 18.90 14.25
C ASN A 22 2.13 17.48 14.52
N SER A 23 3.27 17.36 15.22
CA SER A 23 3.93 16.08 15.54
C SER A 23 3.00 15.08 16.21
N ASP A 24 2.11 15.55 17.06
CA ASP A 24 1.13 14.71 17.78
C ASP A 24 0.02 14.20 16.88
N MET A 25 -0.17 14.84 15.72
CA MET A 25 -1.16 14.51 14.69
C MET A 25 -0.56 13.78 13.49
N LYS A 26 0.76 13.55 13.46
CA LYS A 26 1.43 12.84 12.33
C LYS A 26 0.89 11.44 12.09
N LEU A 27 0.35 10.82 13.14
CA LEU A 27 -0.30 9.50 13.05
C LEU A 27 -1.70 9.55 12.41
N PHE A 28 -2.27 10.76 12.23
CA PHE A 28 -3.64 10.98 11.78
C PHE A 28 -3.78 11.13 10.25
N ILE A 29 -2.82 10.65 9.50
CA ILE A 29 -2.83 10.78 8.04
C ILE A 29 -3.79 9.78 7.36
N SER A 30 -4.61 9.08 8.12
CA SER A 30 -5.79 8.37 7.59
C SER A 30 -6.81 9.31 6.93
N TRP A 31 -6.54 10.59 6.98
CA TRP A 31 -7.37 11.68 6.47
C TRP A 31 -7.40 11.68 4.94
N ASN A 32 -8.13 10.73 4.34
CA ASN A 32 -8.40 10.54 2.91
C ASN A 32 -7.35 9.79 2.07
N ASN A 33 -6.56 8.89 2.61
CA ASN A 33 -5.80 7.98 1.76
C ASN A 33 -6.65 6.76 1.39
N LYS A 34 -7.54 6.93 0.42
CA LYS A 34 -8.35 5.85 -0.16
C LYS A 34 -7.58 5.07 -1.22
N PHE A 35 -6.30 4.80 -1.01
CA PHE A 35 -5.73 3.70 -1.76
C PHE A 35 -6.31 2.42 -1.20
N LYS A 36 -7.27 1.85 -1.90
CA LYS A 36 -7.75 0.50 -1.63
C LYS A 36 -6.57 -0.44 -1.80
N SER A 37 -5.97 -0.81 -0.70
CA SER A 37 -5.29 -2.08 -0.62
C SER A 37 -6.40 -3.12 -0.43
N ASP A 38 -6.77 -3.85 -1.47
CA ASP A 38 -7.87 -4.82 -1.42
C ASP A 38 -7.61 -5.99 -0.47
N LEU A 39 -6.42 -6.05 0.13
CA LEU A 39 -5.96 -7.14 1.00
C LEU A 39 -5.72 -6.74 2.42
N LEU A 40 -5.54 -5.46 2.67
CA LEU A 40 -5.13 -4.96 3.97
C LEU A 40 -6.27 -4.15 4.56
N THR A 41 -6.32 -4.07 5.86
CA THR A 41 -7.29 -3.22 6.55
C THR A 41 -7.10 -1.76 6.11
N ARG A 42 -8.08 -0.91 6.37
CA ARG A 42 -8.09 0.50 5.97
C ARG A 42 -6.79 1.27 6.32
N HIS A 43 -6.04 0.81 7.32
CA HIS A 43 -4.85 1.45 7.85
C HIS A 43 -3.54 0.71 7.54
N GLU A 44 -3.61 -0.41 6.81
CA GLU A 44 -2.45 -1.21 6.44
C GLU A 44 -2.09 -0.95 4.98
N TYR A 45 -0.83 -0.67 4.71
CA TYR A 45 -0.30 -0.38 3.39
C TYR A 45 0.80 -1.37 3.02
N SER A 46 0.76 -1.86 1.81
CA SER A 46 1.79 -2.76 1.30
C SER A 46 3.05 -1.98 0.92
N SER A 47 4.21 -2.47 1.35
CA SER A 47 5.52 -1.94 0.95
C SER A 47 5.87 -2.21 -0.53
N LYS A 48 5.02 -2.95 -1.25
CA LYS A 48 5.18 -3.14 -2.69
C LYS A 48 4.94 -1.85 -3.48
N TYR A 49 4.16 -0.92 -2.93
CA TYR A 49 3.82 0.33 -3.59
C TYR A 49 4.65 1.51 -3.10
N SER A 50 4.95 2.38 -4.04
CA SER A 50 5.36 3.75 -3.77
C SER A 50 4.19 4.68 -4.10
N TYR A 51 4.08 5.78 -3.36
CA TYR A 51 2.89 6.64 -3.36
C TYR A 51 3.25 8.08 -3.67
N ALA A 52 2.35 8.78 -4.37
CA ALA A 52 2.40 10.22 -4.48
C ALA A 52 0.97 10.79 -4.45
N ARG A 53 0.87 12.04 -4.01
CA ARG A 53 -0.36 12.80 -4.03
C ARG A 53 -0.08 14.19 -4.53
N GLY A 54 -0.92 14.67 -5.45
CA GLY A 54 -0.94 16.05 -5.87
C GLY A 54 -2.27 16.69 -5.51
N ASP A 55 -2.23 17.88 -4.91
CA ASP A 55 -3.43 18.65 -4.58
C ASP A 55 -3.46 19.95 -5.38
N VAL A 56 -4.55 20.16 -6.11
CA VAL A 56 -4.92 21.42 -6.75
C VAL A 56 -6.00 22.06 -5.91
N THR A 57 -5.78 23.29 -5.43
CA THR A 57 -6.70 23.96 -4.52
C THR A 57 -7.15 25.31 -5.04
N LYS A 58 -8.43 25.63 -4.86
CA LYS A 58 -9.02 26.93 -5.06
C LYS A 58 -9.57 27.45 -3.74
N ARG A 59 -8.90 28.44 -3.15
CA ARG A 59 -9.32 29.03 -1.89
C ARG A 59 -10.45 30.03 -2.13
N VAL A 60 -11.51 29.96 -1.34
CA VAL A 60 -12.61 30.92 -1.30
C VAL A 60 -12.40 31.90 -0.17
N LYS A 61 -12.27 31.41 1.09
CA LYS A 61 -12.03 32.27 2.24
C LYS A 61 -11.35 31.53 3.39
N ARG A 62 -10.84 32.29 4.35
CA ARG A 62 -10.37 31.83 5.66
C ARG A 62 -11.46 32.09 6.69
N ILE A 63 -11.67 31.12 7.58
CA ILE A 63 -12.52 31.24 8.77
C ILE A 63 -11.60 31.12 9.98
N TYR A 64 -11.59 32.17 10.80
CA TYR A 64 -10.65 32.28 11.91
C TYR A 64 -11.35 32.81 13.14
N LEU A 65 -11.15 32.14 14.30
CA LEU A 65 -11.61 32.55 15.60
C LEU A 65 -10.41 32.78 16.53
N ASN A 66 -10.15 34.04 16.86
CA ASN A 66 -9.07 34.37 17.79
C ASN A 66 -9.53 34.16 19.26
N ALA A 67 -9.47 32.92 19.71
CA ALA A 67 -9.85 32.51 21.05
C ALA A 67 -8.98 31.36 21.54
N THR A 68 -8.91 31.18 22.88
CA THR A 68 -8.28 29.99 23.47
C THR A 68 -9.33 28.99 23.93
N PRO A 69 -8.96 27.71 24.17
CA PRO A 69 -9.88 26.73 24.73
C PRO A 69 -10.54 27.19 26.02
N GLU A 70 -9.79 27.82 26.92
CA GLU A 70 -10.28 28.31 28.22
C GLU A 70 -11.37 29.40 28.05
N MET A 71 -11.18 30.30 27.09
CA MET A 71 -12.19 31.33 26.79
C MET A 71 -13.47 30.68 26.27
N LEU A 72 -13.34 29.65 25.45
CA LEU A 72 -14.47 28.99 24.76
C LEU A 72 -15.24 28.02 25.70
N GLN A 73 -14.67 27.59 26.81
CA GLN A 73 -15.39 26.75 27.81
C GLN A 73 -16.70 27.37 28.27
N ASN A 74 -16.80 28.69 28.28
CA ASN A 74 -18.02 29.42 28.67
C ASN A 74 -19.08 29.49 27.57
N TYR A 75 -18.77 29.07 26.37
CA TYR A 75 -19.61 29.17 25.18
C TYR A 75 -19.96 27.79 24.58
N LEU A 76 -19.75 26.73 25.38
CA LEU A 76 -20.08 25.38 24.91
C LEU A 76 -21.59 25.20 24.76
N TYR A 77 -21.96 24.53 23.71
CA TYR A 77 -23.37 24.21 23.42
C TYR A 77 -23.95 23.32 24.54
N PRO A 78 -25.22 23.53 24.96
CA PRO A 78 -25.86 22.70 26.00
C PRO A 78 -25.84 21.22 25.67
N GLU A 79 -26.00 20.86 24.40
CA GLU A 79 -25.94 19.48 23.92
C GLU A 79 -24.56 18.85 24.13
N PHE A 80 -23.48 19.59 23.92
CA PHE A 80 -22.11 19.11 24.15
C PHE A 80 -21.91 18.79 25.65
N ILE A 81 -22.37 19.68 26.55
CA ILE A 81 -22.27 19.47 27.98
C ILE A 81 -23.10 18.29 28.45
N ARG A 82 -24.33 18.15 27.91
CA ARG A 82 -25.19 17.00 28.18
C ARG A 82 -24.54 15.70 27.73
N ASP A 83 -24.00 15.66 26.50
CA ASP A 83 -23.43 14.49 25.89
C ASP A 83 -22.15 14.01 26.60
N LEU A 84 -21.40 14.92 27.23
CA LEU A 84 -20.33 14.56 28.15
C LEU A 84 -20.79 13.74 29.38
N THR A 85 -22.10 13.71 29.65
CA THR A 85 -22.65 12.98 30.78
C THR A 85 -23.33 11.69 30.36
N ILE A 86 -23.97 11.68 29.20
CA ILE A 86 -24.79 10.55 28.76
C ILE A 86 -24.10 9.61 27.77
N LYS A 87 -23.11 10.09 27.03
CA LYS A 87 -22.33 9.28 26.08
C LYS A 87 -21.11 8.65 26.74
N THR A 88 -20.76 7.45 26.28
CA THR A 88 -19.43 6.91 26.57
C THR A 88 -18.34 7.77 25.92
N PRO A 89 -17.10 7.76 26.43
CA PRO A 89 -16.00 8.52 25.82
C PRO A 89 -15.78 8.19 24.34
N ASP A 90 -15.90 6.92 23.95
CA ASP A 90 -15.74 6.48 22.53
C ASP A 90 -16.88 7.04 21.65
N GLU A 91 -18.13 7.00 22.11
CA GLU A 91 -19.29 7.59 21.38
C GLU A 91 -19.17 9.12 21.30
N PHE A 92 -18.63 9.75 22.32
CA PHE A 92 -18.41 11.19 22.33
C PHE A 92 -17.39 11.60 21.25
N VAL A 93 -16.25 10.88 21.17
CA VAL A 93 -15.23 11.11 20.14
C VAL A 93 -15.78 10.85 18.73
N GLN A 94 -16.61 9.82 18.56
CA GLN A 94 -17.29 9.57 17.27
C GLN A 94 -18.26 10.68 16.88
N THR A 95 -18.91 11.31 17.85
CA THR A 95 -19.90 12.38 17.61
C THR A 95 -19.25 13.72 17.31
N TYR A 96 -18.23 14.10 18.10
CA TYR A 96 -17.65 15.44 18.06
C TYR A 96 -16.26 15.50 17.42
N GLY A 97 -15.65 14.36 17.12
CA GLY A 97 -14.28 14.29 16.62
C GLY A 97 -13.23 14.45 17.72
N THR A 98 -11.99 14.69 17.29
CA THR A 98 -10.82 14.72 18.17
C THR A 98 -10.36 16.14 18.49
N HIS A 99 -10.57 17.10 17.57
CA HIS A 99 -10.05 18.47 17.67
C HIS A 99 -11.10 19.50 17.27
N VAL A 100 -10.98 20.67 17.87
CA VAL A 100 -11.69 21.89 17.49
C VAL A 100 -10.76 22.73 16.63
N LEU A 101 -11.20 23.11 15.44
CA LEU A 101 -10.42 23.84 14.46
C LEU A 101 -10.81 25.34 14.51
N LEU A 102 -9.92 26.19 14.99
CA LEU A 102 -10.18 27.64 15.14
C LEU A 102 -9.67 28.46 13.96
N ASP A 103 -8.91 27.86 13.04
CA ASP A 103 -8.40 28.52 11.86
C ASP A 103 -8.34 27.56 10.68
N ILE A 104 -9.23 27.76 9.71
CA ILE A 104 -9.35 26.93 8.51
C ILE A 104 -9.46 27.79 7.27
N SER A 105 -9.02 27.25 6.13
CA SER A 105 -9.37 27.76 4.81
C SER A 105 -10.39 26.85 4.14
N ILE A 106 -11.40 27.45 3.56
CA ILE A 106 -12.40 26.73 2.77
C ILE A 106 -12.32 27.09 1.29
N GLY A 107 -12.72 26.13 0.46
CA GLY A 107 -12.68 26.26 -1.00
C GLY A 107 -12.95 24.93 -1.68
N GLY A 108 -12.32 24.72 -2.82
CA GLY A 108 -12.30 23.44 -3.51
C GLY A 108 -10.90 22.83 -3.55
N ARG A 109 -10.83 21.50 -3.59
CA ARG A 109 -9.61 20.73 -3.76
C ARG A 109 -9.88 19.56 -4.70
N ILE A 110 -8.99 19.37 -5.67
CA ILE A 110 -8.88 18.15 -6.43
C ILE A 110 -7.65 17.41 -5.92
N GLN A 111 -7.82 16.16 -5.54
CA GLN A 111 -6.78 15.32 -5.00
C GLN A 111 -6.47 14.20 -5.99
N PHE A 112 -5.23 14.13 -6.45
CA PHE A 112 -4.70 13.10 -7.34
C PHE A 112 -3.89 12.13 -6.49
N ASN A 113 -4.43 10.98 -6.19
CA ASN A 113 -3.77 9.92 -5.45
C ASN A 113 -3.14 8.95 -6.44
N TYR A 114 -1.81 8.87 -6.45
CA TYR A 114 -1.03 8.05 -7.37
C TYR A 114 -0.29 6.96 -6.61
N ARG A 115 -0.34 5.74 -7.08
CA ARG A 115 0.50 4.64 -6.60
C ARG A 115 1.10 3.86 -7.76
N SER A 116 2.27 3.29 -7.55
CA SER A 116 2.92 2.41 -8.51
C SER A 116 3.82 1.39 -7.82
N THR A 117 3.97 0.22 -8.43
CA THR A 117 5.04 -0.72 -8.08
C THR A 117 6.27 -0.40 -8.90
N ILE A 118 7.42 -0.25 -8.25
CA ILE A 118 8.68 0.10 -8.90
C ILE A 118 9.67 -1.04 -8.71
N PHE A 119 9.99 -1.71 -9.81
CA PHE A 119 10.87 -2.89 -9.83
C PHE A 119 12.32 -2.57 -10.23
N GLU A 120 12.53 -1.47 -10.94
CA GLU A 120 13.83 -1.14 -11.54
C GLU A 120 14.87 -0.69 -10.52
N THR A 121 14.42 -0.29 -9.35
CA THR A 121 15.30 0.15 -8.27
C THR A 121 14.77 -0.22 -6.89
N SER A 122 15.67 -0.54 -5.98
CA SER A 122 15.37 -0.64 -4.54
C SER A 122 15.66 0.66 -3.78
N ASN A 123 16.24 1.66 -4.46
CA ASN A 123 16.59 2.93 -3.86
C ASN A 123 15.35 3.79 -3.58
N ALA A 124 15.13 4.16 -2.32
CA ALA A 124 13.96 4.94 -1.89
C ALA A 124 13.88 6.31 -2.58
N VAL A 125 15.02 6.98 -2.78
CA VAL A 125 15.08 8.30 -3.45
C VAL A 125 14.60 8.20 -4.90
N ASP A 126 15.04 7.15 -5.62
CA ASP A 126 14.63 6.94 -7.00
C ASP A 126 13.15 6.56 -7.10
N LYS A 127 12.67 5.70 -6.22
CA LYS A 127 11.24 5.34 -6.15
C LYS A 127 10.36 6.57 -5.94
N LYS A 128 10.73 7.43 -4.98
CA LYS A 128 10.02 8.67 -4.69
C LYS A 128 9.97 9.59 -5.92
N ARG A 129 11.11 9.80 -6.61
CA ARG A 129 11.17 10.62 -7.83
C ARG A 129 10.28 10.08 -8.95
N ILE A 130 10.20 8.77 -9.12
CA ILE A 130 9.38 8.12 -10.14
C ILE A 130 7.88 8.36 -9.88
N VAL A 131 7.40 8.20 -8.65
CA VAL A 131 5.98 8.47 -8.34
C VAL A 131 5.63 9.96 -8.35
N GLU A 132 6.55 10.85 -7.95
CA GLU A 132 6.39 12.28 -8.10
C GLU A 132 6.22 12.68 -9.57
N ALA A 133 7.03 12.12 -10.47
CA ALA A 133 6.90 12.35 -11.90
C ALA A 133 5.58 11.80 -12.44
N GLY A 134 5.13 10.62 -11.97
CA GLY A 134 3.88 10.00 -12.36
C GLY A 134 2.66 10.85 -11.98
N VAL A 135 2.58 11.35 -10.77
CA VAL A 135 1.46 12.22 -10.35
C VAL A 135 1.49 13.56 -11.09
N LYS A 136 2.66 14.17 -11.32
CA LYS A 136 2.81 15.40 -12.12
C LYS A 136 2.33 15.20 -13.54
N PHE A 137 2.68 14.09 -14.17
CA PHE A 137 2.19 13.74 -15.51
C PHE A 137 0.67 13.65 -15.52
N THR A 138 0.07 12.96 -14.57
CA THR A 138 -1.39 12.84 -14.46
C THR A 138 -2.05 14.21 -14.32
N ILE A 139 -1.57 15.07 -13.43
CA ILE A 139 -2.10 16.41 -13.21
C ILE A 139 -1.94 17.28 -14.47
N GLY A 140 -0.80 17.18 -15.16
CA GLY A 140 -0.52 17.95 -16.38
C GLY A 140 -1.49 17.66 -17.52
N ILE A 141 -2.00 16.43 -17.62
CA ILE A 141 -3.02 16.07 -18.63
C ILE A 141 -4.32 16.84 -18.43
N PHE A 142 -4.68 17.17 -17.19
CA PHE A 142 -5.88 17.93 -16.85
C PHE A 142 -5.66 19.45 -16.86
N GLY A 143 -4.48 19.93 -17.30
CA GLY A 143 -4.20 21.34 -17.56
C GLY A 143 -3.68 22.14 -16.36
N ALA A 144 -3.29 21.49 -15.27
CA ALA A 144 -2.58 22.16 -14.18
C ALA A 144 -1.07 22.18 -14.47
N ASP A 145 -0.48 23.38 -14.46
CA ASP A 145 0.97 23.53 -14.65
C ASP A 145 1.71 23.33 -13.33
N PHE A 146 2.46 22.22 -13.24
CA PHE A 146 3.39 21.93 -12.14
C PHE A 146 4.85 22.06 -12.59
N SER A 147 5.10 22.97 -13.51
CA SER A 147 6.34 23.14 -14.23
C SER A 147 7.47 23.71 -13.41
N ASN A 148 8.19 23.03 -12.58
CA ASN A 148 9.50 23.61 -12.19
C ASN A 148 10.59 22.59 -11.80
N SER A 149 10.34 21.29 -11.83
CA SER A 149 11.35 20.33 -11.38
C SER A 149 11.66 19.20 -12.36
N TYR A 150 10.89 19.02 -13.43
CA TYR A 150 11.06 17.93 -14.40
C TYR A 150 10.73 18.37 -15.79
N THR A 151 11.51 17.95 -16.77
CA THR A 151 11.16 18.13 -18.18
C THR A 151 10.02 17.18 -18.55
N GLN A 152 9.23 17.55 -19.54
CA GLN A 152 8.16 16.69 -20.06
C GLN A 152 8.69 15.30 -20.47
N GLN A 153 9.91 15.22 -21.00
CA GLN A 153 10.54 13.99 -21.40
C GLN A 153 10.92 13.09 -20.19
N GLU A 154 11.38 13.68 -19.09
CA GLU A 154 11.66 12.93 -17.85
C GLU A 154 10.37 12.35 -17.26
N VAL A 155 9.28 13.10 -17.28
CA VAL A 155 7.95 12.65 -16.83
C VAL A 155 7.46 11.48 -17.70
N ILE A 156 7.53 11.60 -19.03
CA ILE A 156 7.14 10.53 -19.95
C ILE A 156 8.00 9.28 -19.73
N THR A 157 9.31 9.43 -19.64
CA THR A 157 10.23 8.31 -19.43
C THR A 157 10.00 7.62 -18.09
N SER A 158 9.77 8.40 -17.02
CA SER A 158 9.44 7.85 -15.71
C SER A 158 8.10 7.10 -15.72
N ASN A 159 7.09 7.65 -16.41
CA ASN A 159 5.78 6.99 -16.48
C ASN A 159 5.80 5.72 -17.34
N GLN A 160 6.64 5.64 -18.36
CA GLN A 160 6.86 4.40 -19.15
C GLN A 160 7.51 3.28 -18.31
N LYS A 161 8.29 3.65 -17.28
CA LYS A 161 8.87 2.70 -16.31
C LYS A 161 7.86 2.19 -15.28
N ASN A 162 6.74 2.88 -15.13
CA ASN A 162 5.66 2.56 -14.21
C ASN A 162 4.56 1.76 -14.90
N ALA A 163 4.84 0.49 -15.23
CA ALA A 163 3.88 -0.37 -15.93
C ALA A 163 2.61 -0.68 -15.11
N THR A 164 2.64 -0.44 -13.80
CA THR A 164 1.55 -0.83 -12.87
C THR A 164 1.00 0.34 -12.05
N TRP A 165 0.99 1.53 -12.62
CA TRP A 165 0.46 2.69 -11.90
C TRP A 165 -1.07 2.70 -11.86
N ASN A 166 -1.60 3.29 -10.79
CA ASN A 166 -3.01 3.61 -10.62
C ASN A 166 -3.13 5.03 -10.05
N THR A 167 -4.08 5.81 -10.56
CA THR A 167 -4.42 7.13 -10.05
C THR A 167 -5.90 7.20 -9.73
N GLU A 168 -6.23 7.64 -8.53
CA GLU A 168 -7.58 8.05 -8.13
C GLU A 168 -7.65 9.57 -8.00
N ILE A 169 -8.65 10.18 -8.63
CA ILE A 169 -8.86 11.62 -8.62
C ILE A 169 -10.16 11.90 -7.87
N GLU A 170 -10.07 12.62 -6.77
CA GLU A 170 -11.18 12.93 -5.88
C GLU A 170 -11.44 14.45 -5.86
N PHE A 171 -12.72 14.82 -5.85
CA PHE A 171 -13.17 16.21 -5.84
C PHE A 171 -13.80 16.57 -4.50
N PHE A 172 -13.33 17.66 -3.93
CA PHE A 172 -13.83 18.25 -2.70
C PHE A 172 -14.19 19.72 -2.99
N GLY A 173 -15.48 20.03 -2.91
CA GLY A 173 -15.98 21.35 -3.30
C GLY A 173 -16.01 21.58 -4.80
N GLY A 174 -16.80 22.56 -5.25
CA GLY A 174 -17.02 22.85 -6.65
C GLY A 174 -17.86 21.81 -7.40
N GLU A 175 -17.81 21.85 -8.72
CA GLU A 175 -18.35 20.81 -9.60
C GLU A 175 -17.70 19.44 -9.32
N ASN A 176 -18.47 18.37 -9.49
CA ASN A 176 -18.04 16.98 -9.24
C ASN A 176 -17.68 16.69 -7.76
N SER A 177 -18.01 17.55 -6.81
CA SER A 177 -17.75 17.29 -5.39
C SER A 177 -18.35 15.95 -4.95
N GLY A 178 -17.53 15.11 -4.28
CA GLY A 178 -17.90 13.75 -3.85
C GLY A 178 -17.79 12.69 -4.94
N THR A 179 -17.32 13.02 -6.16
CA THR A 179 -17.05 12.04 -7.21
C THR A 179 -15.59 11.59 -7.19
N THR A 180 -15.35 10.40 -7.70
CA THR A 180 -14.01 9.80 -7.85
C THR A 180 -13.86 9.25 -9.26
N PHE A 181 -12.74 9.55 -9.91
CA PHE A 181 -12.33 8.96 -11.18
C PHE A 181 -11.08 8.10 -10.96
N SER A 182 -11.04 6.93 -11.56
CA SER A 182 -9.90 6.00 -11.46
C SER A 182 -9.31 5.74 -12.83
N TYR A 183 -7.99 5.80 -12.91
CA TYR A 183 -7.19 5.52 -14.10
C TYR A 183 -6.02 4.62 -13.72
N ASN A 184 -5.66 3.72 -14.61
CA ASN A 184 -4.54 2.81 -14.43
C ASN A 184 -3.73 2.64 -15.72
N ALA A 185 -2.64 1.86 -15.67
CA ALA A 185 -1.76 1.64 -16.80
C ALA A 185 -2.47 1.02 -18.01
N GLU A 186 -3.50 0.18 -17.80
CA GLU A 186 -4.25 -0.49 -18.86
C GLU A 186 -5.29 0.42 -19.51
N SER A 187 -6.10 1.11 -18.69
CA SER A 187 -7.14 2.03 -19.19
C SER A 187 -6.54 3.30 -19.80
N GLY A 188 -5.31 3.64 -19.39
CA GLY A 188 -4.69 4.90 -19.76
C GLY A 188 -5.46 6.10 -19.22
N ILE A 189 -5.03 7.31 -19.65
CA ILE A 189 -5.79 8.55 -19.45
C ILE A 189 -6.24 9.01 -20.83
N THR A 190 -7.33 8.46 -21.29
CA THR A 190 -7.93 8.81 -22.59
C THR A 190 -9.17 9.67 -22.37
N GLY A 191 -9.03 10.96 -22.63
CA GLY A 191 -10.11 11.93 -22.53
C GLY A 191 -10.34 12.44 -21.10
N SER A 192 -10.22 13.72 -20.88
CA SER A 192 -10.60 14.34 -19.62
C SER A 192 -12.12 14.32 -19.49
N THR A 193 -12.62 13.77 -18.41
CA THR A 193 -14.04 13.82 -18.05
C THR A 193 -14.38 15.14 -17.33
N PHE A 194 -13.37 15.95 -17.00
CA PHE A 194 -13.55 17.27 -16.38
C PHE A 194 -12.56 18.29 -16.94
N ASN A 195 -12.89 19.57 -16.77
CA ASN A 195 -12.02 20.68 -17.12
C ASN A 195 -11.64 21.45 -15.86
N LEU A 196 -10.34 21.61 -15.61
CA LEU A 196 -9.83 22.23 -14.39
C LEU A 196 -10.33 23.68 -14.23
N SER A 197 -10.29 24.48 -15.30
CA SER A 197 -10.76 25.87 -15.25
C SER A 197 -12.26 25.99 -14.98
N SER A 198 -13.08 25.07 -15.54
CA SER A 198 -14.51 25.01 -15.24
C SER A 198 -14.74 24.66 -13.77
N TRP A 199 -14.01 23.68 -13.25
CA TRP A 199 -14.09 23.33 -11.83
C TRP A 199 -13.68 24.52 -10.94
N GLU A 200 -12.54 25.19 -11.21
CA GLU A 200 -12.09 26.34 -10.42
C GLU A 200 -13.13 27.46 -10.38
N ASN A 201 -13.80 27.71 -11.50
CA ASN A 201 -14.85 28.72 -11.61
C ASN A 201 -16.15 28.34 -10.91
N SER A 202 -16.38 27.02 -10.72
CA SER A 202 -17.56 26.49 -10.01
C SER A 202 -17.45 26.58 -8.49
N VAL A 203 -16.22 26.73 -7.94
CA VAL A 203 -15.98 26.75 -6.49
C VAL A 203 -16.44 28.09 -5.89
N ASN A 204 -17.36 28.01 -4.94
CA ASN A 204 -17.94 29.19 -4.26
C ASN A 204 -18.32 28.87 -2.81
N ASP A 205 -18.81 29.86 -2.07
CA ASP A 205 -19.18 29.73 -0.64
C ASP A 205 -20.20 28.63 -0.32
N LYS A 206 -21.05 28.25 -1.28
CA LYS A 206 -22.14 27.27 -1.06
C LYS A 206 -21.69 25.83 -1.22
N ASN A 207 -20.60 25.62 -1.97
CA ASN A 207 -20.07 24.28 -2.25
C ASN A 207 -18.61 24.12 -1.79
N ALA A 208 -18.09 25.08 -1.01
CA ALA A 208 -16.76 25.00 -0.46
C ALA A 208 -16.66 23.96 0.66
N THR A 209 -15.51 23.33 0.77
CA THR A 209 -15.13 22.40 1.84
C THR A 209 -13.83 22.87 2.52
N ILE A 210 -13.43 22.22 3.61
CA ILE A 210 -12.14 22.51 4.25
C ILE A 210 -11.01 22.03 3.33
N ILE A 211 -10.12 22.96 2.97
CA ILE A 211 -8.96 22.68 2.12
C ILE A 211 -7.62 22.82 2.84
N GLN A 212 -7.58 23.55 3.95
CA GLN A 212 -6.40 23.74 4.77
C GLN A 212 -6.80 23.99 6.24
N ILE A 213 -6.02 23.47 7.14
CA ILE A 213 -6.13 23.67 8.59
C ILE A 213 -4.83 24.31 9.07
N ASN A 214 -4.92 25.37 9.87
CA ASN A 214 -3.79 25.85 10.64
C ASN A 214 -3.70 25.00 11.94
N TRP A 215 -2.76 24.07 11.96
CA TRP A 215 -2.63 23.11 13.06
C TRP A 215 -2.20 23.73 14.38
N ASP A 216 -1.56 24.90 14.37
CA ASP A 216 -1.26 25.66 15.58
C ASP A 216 -2.52 26.21 16.25
N MET A 217 -3.64 26.24 15.52
CA MET A 217 -4.96 26.67 15.98
C MET A 217 -5.98 25.51 16.01
N ALA A 218 -5.48 24.27 16.07
CA ALA A 218 -6.26 23.05 16.22
C ALA A 218 -6.03 22.50 17.64
N PHE A 219 -7.04 22.56 18.48
CA PHE A 219 -6.94 22.16 19.88
C PHE A 219 -7.67 20.84 20.13
N PRO A 220 -7.08 19.91 20.90
CA PRO A 220 -7.79 18.70 21.30
C PRO A 220 -9.12 19.03 21.99
N ILE A 221 -10.18 18.31 21.64
CA ILE A 221 -11.53 18.62 22.17
C ILE A 221 -11.61 18.53 23.70
N TYR A 222 -10.75 17.72 24.34
CA TYR A 222 -10.71 17.61 25.79
C TYR A 222 -10.18 18.91 26.48
N ASP A 223 -9.52 19.84 25.79
CA ASP A 223 -9.06 21.10 26.35
C ASP A 223 -10.23 22.06 26.60
N PHE A 224 -11.37 21.82 25.99
CA PHE A 224 -12.62 22.54 26.22
C PHE A 224 -13.43 22.00 27.40
N ILE A 225 -12.97 20.95 28.09
CA ILE A 225 -13.68 20.27 29.19
C ILE A 225 -13.06 20.68 30.51
N ALA A 226 -13.86 21.36 31.36
CA ALA A 226 -13.42 21.81 32.67
C ALA A 226 -13.31 20.68 33.72
N ASP A 227 -14.20 19.69 33.66
CA ASP A 227 -14.20 18.53 34.57
C ASP A 227 -13.00 17.62 34.25
N GLN A 228 -12.06 17.51 35.19
CA GLN A 228 -10.80 16.82 35.04
C GLN A 228 -10.98 15.29 34.81
N THR A 229 -12.01 14.70 35.41
CA THR A 229 -12.29 13.27 35.26
C THR A 229 -12.79 12.97 33.83
N LYS A 230 -13.74 13.79 33.36
CA LYS A 230 -14.24 13.69 31.98
C LYS A 230 -13.16 14.03 30.95
N LYS A 231 -12.37 15.07 31.20
CA LYS A 231 -11.21 15.45 30.36
C LYS A 231 -10.26 14.28 30.20
N ALA A 232 -9.89 13.60 31.28
CA ALA A 232 -8.99 12.45 31.24
C ALA A 232 -9.60 11.27 30.46
N ALA A 233 -10.90 11.00 30.63
CA ALA A 233 -11.60 9.93 29.93
C ALA A 233 -11.69 10.18 28.42
N ILE A 234 -12.02 11.40 28.00
CA ILE A 234 -12.07 11.79 26.59
C ILE A 234 -10.67 11.78 25.96
N LYS A 235 -9.64 12.25 26.70
CA LYS A 235 -8.25 12.16 26.24
C LYS A 235 -7.85 10.72 25.95
N ALA A 236 -8.12 9.80 26.87
CA ALA A 236 -7.82 8.37 26.67
C ALA A 236 -8.57 7.76 25.45
N ALA A 237 -9.82 8.17 25.23
CA ALA A 237 -10.61 7.73 24.08
C ALA A 237 -10.03 8.28 22.75
N ILE A 238 -9.56 9.52 22.72
CA ILE A 238 -8.89 10.11 21.55
C ILE A 238 -7.58 9.39 21.28
N GLU A 239 -6.74 9.15 22.29
CA GLU A 239 -5.47 8.41 22.13
C GLU A 239 -5.71 6.99 21.56
N LYS A 240 -6.74 6.30 22.07
CA LYS A 240 -7.17 5.00 21.54
C LYS A 240 -7.64 5.09 20.08
N TYR A 241 -8.46 6.09 19.76
CA TYR A 241 -8.96 6.34 18.42
C TYR A 241 -7.80 6.59 17.44
N LEU A 242 -6.88 7.50 17.79
CA LEU A 242 -5.72 7.84 16.98
C LEU A 242 -4.80 6.62 16.76
N LYS A 243 -4.60 5.81 17.81
CA LYS A 243 -3.79 4.58 17.71
C LYS A 243 -4.42 3.57 16.73
N ASN A 244 -5.73 3.43 16.74
CA ASN A 244 -6.43 2.53 15.82
C ASN A 244 -6.40 3.03 14.36
N GLU A 245 -6.19 4.32 14.15
CA GLU A 245 -6.08 4.96 12.84
C GLU A 245 -4.63 5.08 12.34
N THR A 246 -3.65 4.56 13.10
CA THR A 246 -2.23 4.60 12.72
C THR A 246 -1.99 3.75 11.48
N ILE A 247 -1.26 4.32 10.53
CA ILE A 247 -0.81 3.59 9.33
C ILE A 247 0.18 2.50 9.73
N THR A 248 -0.10 1.27 9.32
CA THR A 248 0.82 0.14 9.45
C THR A 248 1.33 -0.24 8.06
N VAL A 249 2.64 -0.23 7.89
CA VAL A 249 3.27 -0.71 6.65
C VAL A 249 3.53 -2.20 6.77
N VAL A 250 2.92 -2.96 5.88
CA VAL A 250 3.16 -4.40 5.77
C VAL A 250 4.24 -4.62 4.72
N GLU A 251 5.41 -5.05 5.18
CA GLU A 251 6.57 -5.31 4.33
C GLU A 251 6.34 -6.55 3.47
N VAL A 252 6.26 -6.35 2.16
CA VAL A 252 6.16 -7.43 1.16
C VAL A 252 7.28 -7.33 0.14
N LYS A 253 7.65 -8.47 -0.41
CA LYS A 253 8.69 -8.59 -1.43
C LYS A 253 8.24 -9.51 -2.56
N PRO A 254 8.69 -9.27 -3.80
CA PRO A 254 8.32 -10.08 -4.93
C PRO A 254 8.91 -11.49 -4.81
N LEU A 255 8.18 -12.48 -5.28
CA LEU A 255 8.66 -13.84 -5.50
C LEU A 255 9.03 -14.01 -6.97
N TYR A 256 10.31 -13.88 -7.28
CA TYR A 256 10.85 -14.04 -8.63
C TYR A 256 10.96 -15.52 -9.00
N ARG A 257 10.72 -15.82 -10.26
CA ARG A 257 10.93 -17.15 -10.85
C ARG A 257 11.92 -17.09 -12.01
N MET A 258 12.85 -18.03 -12.04
CA MET A 258 13.89 -18.16 -13.03
C MET A 258 14.00 -19.60 -13.52
N TYR A 259 14.44 -19.80 -14.75
CA TYR A 259 14.67 -21.10 -15.33
C TYR A 259 16.06 -21.20 -15.97
N SER A 260 16.69 -22.34 -15.82
CA SER A 260 17.93 -22.66 -16.52
C SER A 260 17.72 -23.87 -17.44
N SER A 261 17.82 -23.67 -18.75
CA SER A 261 17.79 -24.73 -19.73
C SER A 261 18.97 -25.70 -19.61
N LYS A 262 20.16 -25.18 -19.22
CA LYS A 262 21.38 -25.96 -18.97
C LYS A 262 21.20 -26.95 -17.82
N TRP A 263 20.58 -26.50 -16.74
CA TRP A 263 20.41 -27.31 -15.54
C TRP A 263 19.02 -27.97 -15.45
N ARG A 264 18.10 -27.58 -16.34
CA ARG A 264 16.68 -28.01 -16.35
C ARG A 264 16.03 -27.80 -14.98
N ASN A 265 16.32 -26.68 -14.36
CA ASN A 265 15.87 -26.36 -13.01
C ASN A 265 15.14 -25.02 -12.97
N THR A 266 14.02 -24.98 -12.27
CA THR A 266 13.30 -23.77 -11.93
C THR A 266 13.71 -23.32 -10.55
N PHE A 267 14.01 -22.05 -10.40
CA PHE A 267 14.50 -21.44 -9.19
C PHE A 267 13.62 -20.26 -8.80
N PHE A 268 13.33 -20.14 -7.50
CA PHE A 268 12.55 -19.04 -6.96
C PHE A 268 13.36 -18.32 -5.89
N THR A 269 13.28 -17.00 -5.92
CA THR A 269 13.91 -16.14 -4.92
C THR A 269 13.06 -14.93 -4.62
N SER A 270 13.16 -14.41 -3.40
CA SER A 270 12.59 -13.12 -3.01
C SER A 270 13.65 -12.01 -2.93
N SER A 271 14.88 -12.31 -3.34
CA SER A 271 16.01 -11.37 -3.34
C SER A 271 16.33 -10.93 -4.75
N LEU A 272 16.21 -9.62 -5.01
CA LEU A 272 16.63 -9.02 -6.29
C LEU A 272 18.12 -9.22 -6.56
N ALA A 273 18.96 -9.16 -5.52
CA ALA A 273 20.40 -9.39 -5.65
C ALA A 273 20.68 -10.84 -6.11
N GLU A 274 20.00 -11.83 -5.51
CA GLU A 274 20.11 -13.23 -5.90
C GLU A 274 19.57 -13.47 -7.31
N PHE A 275 18.45 -12.85 -7.67
CA PHE A 275 17.90 -12.87 -9.03
C PHE A 275 18.90 -12.36 -10.06
N ASN A 276 19.49 -11.19 -9.82
CA ASN A 276 20.51 -10.61 -10.71
C ASN A 276 21.78 -11.47 -10.80
N TYR A 277 22.21 -12.06 -9.70
CA TYR A 277 23.35 -12.97 -9.68
C TYR A 277 23.10 -14.20 -10.57
N TYR A 278 21.97 -14.87 -10.40
CA TYR A 278 21.65 -16.07 -11.20
C TYR A 278 21.38 -15.76 -12.67
N THR A 279 20.88 -14.58 -13.01
CA THR A 279 20.80 -14.12 -14.40
C THR A 279 22.19 -14.12 -15.07
N GLN A 280 23.23 -13.68 -14.36
CA GLN A 280 24.62 -13.73 -14.84
C GLN A 280 25.18 -15.16 -14.92
N GLN A 281 24.61 -16.11 -14.18
CA GLN A 281 24.96 -17.53 -14.22
C GLN A 281 24.22 -18.33 -15.28
N GLY A 282 23.45 -17.68 -16.16
CA GLY A 282 22.72 -18.31 -17.25
C GLY A 282 21.32 -18.84 -16.88
N TYR A 283 20.76 -18.37 -15.80
CA TYR A 283 19.31 -18.47 -15.58
C TYR A 283 18.61 -17.35 -16.35
N THR A 284 17.47 -17.65 -16.91
CA THR A 284 16.59 -16.68 -17.56
C THR A 284 15.34 -16.47 -16.70
N PRO A 285 14.85 -15.24 -16.63
CA PRO A 285 13.53 -14.99 -16.05
C PRO A 285 12.47 -15.87 -16.71
N ASP A 286 11.61 -16.47 -15.92
CA ASP A 286 10.69 -17.51 -16.37
C ASP A 286 9.26 -17.30 -15.85
N TYR A 287 8.33 -17.14 -16.75
CA TYR A 287 6.90 -16.93 -16.52
C TYR A 287 6.52 -16.06 -15.32
N GLY A 288 5.76 -15.06 -15.53
CA GLY A 288 5.25 -14.13 -14.54
C GLY A 288 4.83 -12.85 -15.20
N GLN A 289 3.94 -12.14 -14.59
CA GLN A 289 3.64 -10.78 -14.95
C GLN A 289 4.79 -9.91 -14.43
N TYR A 290 5.05 -8.80 -15.07
CA TYR A 290 5.99 -7.79 -14.60
C TYR A 290 7.32 -8.35 -14.04
N HIS A 291 8.30 -8.53 -14.91
CA HIS A 291 9.64 -8.98 -14.51
C HIS A 291 9.70 -10.38 -13.87
N TYR A 292 8.82 -11.29 -14.30
CA TYR A 292 8.80 -12.69 -13.85
C TYR A 292 8.49 -12.84 -12.35
N ILE A 293 7.68 -11.94 -11.83
CA ILE A 293 7.17 -11.98 -10.47
C ILE A 293 5.93 -12.88 -10.45
N GLN A 294 5.96 -13.87 -9.56
CA GLN A 294 4.85 -14.80 -9.36
C GLN A 294 3.76 -14.25 -8.44
N GLY A 295 4.05 -13.18 -7.76
CA GLY A 295 3.25 -12.50 -6.74
C GLY A 295 4.15 -11.98 -5.63
N TYR A 296 3.56 -11.61 -4.50
CA TYR A 296 4.29 -11.01 -3.37
C TYR A 296 4.10 -11.83 -2.10
N ILE A 297 5.17 -11.95 -1.32
CA ILE A 297 5.20 -12.63 -0.03
C ILE A 297 5.59 -11.66 1.08
N PHE A 298 5.14 -11.88 2.29
CA PHE A 298 5.49 -11.04 3.42
C PHE A 298 6.95 -11.22 3.82
N GLU A 299 7.62 -10.14 4.17
CA GLU A 299 8.99 -10.20 4.66
C GLU A 299 9.06 -10.71 6.10
N LYS A 300 8.11 -10.32 6.93
CA LYS A 300 7.95 -10.74 8.32
C LYS A 300 6.65 -11.53 8.51
N GLU A 301 6.61 -12.37 9.53
CA GLU A 301 5.41 -13.10 9.90
C GLU A 301 4.25 -12.15 10.20
N GLN A 302 3.08 -12.46 9.62
CA GLN A 302 1.83 -11.75 9.84
C GLN A 302 0.78 -12.71 10.42
N PRO A 303 -0.28 -12.21 11.05
CA PRO A 303 -1.38 -13.06 11.49
C PRO A 303 -1.94 -13.92 10.36
N GLY A 304 -2.01 -15.23 10.58
CA GLY A 304 -2.53 -16.18 9.58
C GLY A 304 -1.53 -16.61 8.50
N THR A 305 -0.25 -16.20 8.61
CA THR A 305 0.80 -16.60 7.67
C THR A 305 1.65 -17.77 8.21
N VAL A 306 2.33 -18.42 7.28
CA VAL A 306 3.31 -19.50 7.53
C VAL A 306 4.57 -19.24 6.68
N PRO A 307 5.76 -19.70 7.10
CA PRO A 307 6.97 -19.50 6.33
C PRO A 307 6.96 -20.29 5.02
N LEU A 308 7.46 -19.71 3.95
CA LEU A 308 7.80 -20.41 2.72
C LEU A 308 9.28 -20.78 2.76
N LEU A 309 9.55 -22.07 2.97
CA LEU A 309 10.89 -22.62 3.14
C LEU A 309 11.47 -23.09 1.81
N ARG A 310 12.78 -22.87 1.61
CA ARG A 310 13.53 -23.33 0.44
C ARG A 310 14.67 -24.26 0.85
N LEU A 311 14.69 -25.45 0.30
CA LEU A 311 15.76 -26.43 0.48
C LEU A 311 16.33 -26.80 -0.88
N TYR A 312 17.60 -27.19 -0.91
CA TYR A 312 18.30 -27.59 -2.10
C TYR A 312 18.99 -28.95 -1.93
N ASN A 313 19.01 -29.75 -3.00
CA ASN A 313 19.76 -30.99 -3.06
C ASN A 313 20.72 -30.93 -4.26
N SER A 314 22.02 -30.86 -3.99
CA SER A 314 23.05 -30.70 -5.02
C SER A 314 23.19 -31.95 -5.91
N SER A 315 23.03 -33.14 -5.36
CA SER A 315 23.11 -34.39 -6.11
C SER A 315 21.96 -34.54 -7.11
N LYS A 316 20.77 -34.09 -6.74
CA LYS A 316 19.58 -34.08 -7.60
C LYS A 316 19.43 -32.81 -8.41
N ARG A 317 20.20 -31.77 -8.07
CA ARG A 317 20.07 -30.41 -8.63
C ARG A 317 18.64 -29.90 -8.55
N ASN A 318 17.99 -30.16 -7.44
CA ASN A 318 16.58 -29.85 -7.23
C ASN A 318 16.38 -28.92 -6.05
N THR A 319 15.52 -27.92 -6.23
CA THR A 319 15.06 -27.02 -5.18
C THR A 319 13.68 -27.47 -4.72
N PHE A 320 13.50 -27.58 -3.41
CA PHE A 320 12.26 -28.00 -2.79
C PHE A 320 11.67 -26.85 -1.95
N PHE A 321 10.37 -26.65 -2.08
CA PHE A 321 9.63 -25.60 -1.39
C PHE A 321 8.54 -26.21 -0.52
N THR A 322 8.41 -25.73 0.71
CA THR A 322 7.34 -26.16 1.63
C THR A 322 7.03 -25.07 2.64
N THR A 323 5.83 -25.10 3.18
CA THR A 323 5.43 -24.27 4.32
C THR A 323 5.39 -25.04 5.65
N SER A 324 5.87 -26.30 5.64
CA SER A 324 5.89 -27.18 6.81
C SER A 324 7.32 -27.46 7.27
N TYR A 325 7.66 -27.05 8.48
CA TYR A 325 8.94 -27.43 9.11
C TYR A 325 9.11 -28.94 9.23
N GLN A 326 8.05 -29.67 9.57
CA GLN A 326 8.10 -31.14 9.68
C GLN A 326 8.45 -31.79 8.33
N GLU A 327 7.86 -31.29 7.23
CA GLU A 327 8.18 -31.78 5.90
C GLU A 327 9.61 -31.40 5.51
N ALA A 328 10.05 -30.18 5.81
CA ALA A 328 11.43 -29.73 5.59
C ALA A 328 12.43 -30.63 6.31
N ASP A 329 12.18 -31.00 7.56
CA ASP A 329 13.06 -31.91 8.32
C ASP A 329 13.10 -33.33 7.74
N SER A 330 11.98 -33.84 7.23
CA SER A 330 11.96 -35.11 6.49
C SER A 330 12.79 -35.04 5.21
N TYR A 331 12.80 -33.89 4.50
CA TYR A 331 13.62 -33.73 3.30
C TYR A 331 15.11 -33.56 3.62
N LYS A 332 15.46 -32.94 4.75
CA LYS A 332 16.86 -32.91 5.23
C LYS A 332 17.44 -34.33 5.38
N GLN A 333 16.65 -35.27 5.90
CA GLN A 333 17.04 -36.69 6.00
C GLN A 333 17.23 -37.34 4.62
N LYS A 334 16.65 -36.79 3.55
CA LYS A 334 16.81 -37.25 2.17
C LYS A 334 17.94 -36.53 1.42
N GLY A 335 18.81 -35.81 2.12
CA GLY A 335 19.98 -35.12 1.59
C GLY A 335 19.69 -33.73 1.03
N TYR A 336 18.56 -33.12 1.38
CA TYR A 336 18.32 -31.70 1.15
C TYR A 336 18.91 -30.89 2.31
N TYR A 337 19.38 -29.70 2.03
CA TYR A 337 19.88 -28.77 3.05
C TYR A 337 19.20 -27.41 2.90
N PRO A 338 19.12 -26.63 3.99
CA PRO A 338 18.61 -25.28 3.93
C PRO A 338 19.32 -24.44 2.87
N ASP A 339 18.56 -23.90 1.95
CA ASP A 339 19.06 -23.03 0.89
C ASP A 339 18.75 -21.60 1.25
N ASN A 340 19.70 -20.71 1.19
CA ASN A 340 19.68 -19.38 1.76
C ASN A 340 20.03 -19.33 3.26
N ALA A 341 21.32 -19.51 3.56
CA ALA A 341 21.85 -19.56 4.92
C ALA A 341 21.63 -18.26 5.75
N GLN A 342 21.39 -17.13 5.11
CA GLN A 342 21.23 -15.83 5.78
C GLN A 342 19.88 -15.67 6.49
N THR A 343 18.86 -16.42 6.08
CA THR A 343 17.47 -16.27 6.58
C THR A 343 16.88 -17.58 7.10
N ASN A 344 17.70 -18.49 7.58
CA ASN A 344 17.24 -19.83 8.00
C ASN A 344 16.37 -20.52 6.92
N TYR A 345 16.71 -20.35 5.64
CA TYR A 345 16.01 -20.88 4.46
C TYR A 345 14.55 -20.39 4.29
N ILE A 346 14.15 -19.34 4.96
CA ILE A 346 12.83 -18.72 4.80
C ILE A 346 12.90 -17.67 3.67
N LEU A 347 12.16 -17.90 2.59
CA LEU A 347 12.02 -16.90 1.51
C LEU A 347 11.18 -15.71 1.97
N GLY A 348 10.20 -15.96 2.80
CA GLY A 348 9.24 -15.02 3.36
C GLY A 348 8.05 -15.79 3.92
N TYR A 349 6.94 -15.08 4.14
CA TYR A 349 5.74 -15.67 4.72
C TYR A 349 4.57 -15.56 3.74
N VAL A 350 3.69 -16.56 3.75
CA VAL A 350 2.53 -16.68 2.88
C VAL A 350 1.29 -16.97 3.72
N TYR A 351 0.10 -16.58 3.29
CA TYR A 351 -1.11 -16.98 4.01
C TYR A 351 -1.30 -18.49 3.98
N LYS A 352 -1.67 -19.06 5.12
CA LYS A 352 -2.00 -20.49 5.22
C LYS A 352 -3.28 -20.84 4.47
N ASN A 353 -4.27 -19.92 4.51
CA ASN A 353 -5.57 -20.08 3.86
C ASN A 353 -5.83 -18.87 2.97
N SER A 354 -6.72 -19.01 1.98
CA SER A 354 -7.20 -17.85 1.21
C SER A 354 -7.96 -16.91 2.14
N THR A 355 -7.52 -15.66 2.22
CA THR A 355 -8.10 -14.65 3.12
C THR A 355 -8.89 -13.58 2.40
N SER A 356 -8.71 -13.43 1.09
CA SER A 356 -9.35 -12.40 0.27
C SER A 356 -9.35 -12.76 -1.22
N SER A 357 -10.08 -11.96 -2.02
CA SER A 357 -10.13 -12.10 -3.48
C SER A 357 -8.78 -11.89 -4.18
N ASN A 358 -7.84 -11.23 -3.52
CA ASN A 358 -6.54 -10.84 -4.08
C ASN A 358 -5.38 -11.76 -3.66
N THR A 359 -5.68 -12.96 -3.22
CA THR A 359 -4.67 -13.98 -2.94
C THR A 359 -4.74 -15.11 -3.95
N ILE A 360 -3.58 -15.48 -4.49
CA ILE A 360 -3.44 -16.61 -5.42
C ILE A 360 -2.70 -17.77 -4.76
N PRO A 361 -3.11 -19.02 -5.04
CA PRO A 361 -2.49 -20.20 -4.45
C PRO A 361 -1.12 -20.50 -5.06
N ILE A 362 -0.20 -21.05 -4.27
CA ILE A 362 1.02 -21.70 -4.74
C ILE A 362 0.73 -23.19 -4.88
N TYR A 363 0.63 -23.66 -6.11
CA TYR A 363 0.47 -25.08 -6.43
C TYR A 363 1.82 -25.78 -6.40
N ARG A 364 1.88 -27.01 -5.88
CA ARG A 364 3.07 -27.86 -5.90
C ARG A 364 2.78 -29.19 -6.57
N MET A 365 3.68 -29.57 -7.48
CA MET A 365 3.63 -30.80 -8.24
C MET A 365 4.96 -31.53 -8.15
N TYR A 366 4.94 -32.85 -8.35
CA TYR A 366 6.12 -33.71 -8.35
C TYR A 366 6.17 -34.57 -9.61
N SER A 367 7.38 -34.76 -10.15
CA SER A 367 7.64 -35.73 -11.22
C SER A 367 8.68 -36.77 -10.77
N SER A 368 8.28 -38.01 -10.69
CA SER A 368 9.21 -39.12 -10.41
C SER A 368 10.24 -39.31 -11.52
N LYS A 369 9.84 -39.08 -12.77
CA LYS A 369 10.74 -39.17 -13.95
C LYS A 369 11.82 -38.09 -13.93
N ALA A 370 11.45 -36.86 -13.59
CA ALA A 370 12.40 -35.74 -13.47
C ALA A 370 13.07 -35.69 -12.08
N SER A 371 12.60 -36.47 -11.12
CA SER A 371 13.02 -36.44 -9.71
C SER A 371 13.01 -35.03 -9.12
N ASN A 372 12.05 -34.20 -9.52
CA ASN A 372 11.96 -32.81 -9.06
C ASN A 372 10.55 -32.43 -8.62
N THR A 373 10.52 -31.37 -7.82
CA THR A 373 9.31 -30.70 -7.37
C THR A 373 9.23 -29.35 -8.08
N PHE A 374 8.06 -29.02 -8.55
CA PHE A 374 7.78 -27.75 -9.24
C PHE A 374 6.65 -27.01 -8.56
N ILE A 375 6.79 -25.72 -8.40
CA ILE A 375 5.74 -24.84 -7.91
C ILE A 375 5.35 -23.79 -8.96
N THR A 376 4.10 -23.39 -8.94
CA THR A 376 3.57 -22.30 -9.77
C THR A 376 2.36 -21.66 -9.09
N THR A 377 2.10 -20.41 -9.40
CA THR A 377 0.86 -19.70 -9.01
C THR A 377 -0.20 -19.77 -10.11
N ASN A 378 0.16 -20.23 -11.31
CA ASN A 378 -0.73 -20.34 -12.44
C ASN A 378 -1.36 -21.75 -12.54
N TYR A 379 -2.68 -21.82 -12.31
CA TYR A 379 -3.43 -23.09 -12.38
C TYR A 379 -3.36 -23.75 -13.77
N ASN A 380 -3.47 -22.98 -14.83
CA ASN A 380 -3.43 -23.52 -16.20
C ASN A 380 -2.06 -24.12 -16.52
N GLU A 381 -0.98 -23.49 -16.06
CA GLU A 381 0.36 -24.06 -16.15
C GLU A 381 0.47 -25.37 -15.35
N ALA A 382 -0.05 -25.41 -14.13
CA ALA A 382 -0.07 -26.65 -13.35
C ALA A 382 -0.78 -27.78 -14.12
N ILE A 383 -1.97 -27.53 -14.66
CA ILE A 383 -2.73 -28.50 -15.47
C ILE A 383 -1.95 -28.94 -16.72
N TYR A 384 -1.26 -27.99 -17.38
CA TYR A 384 -0.42 -28.33 -18.54
C TYR A 384 0.71 -29.32 -18.18
N TYR A 385 1.40 -29.12 -17.07
CA TYR A 385 2.46 -30.02 -16.61
C TYR A 385 1.93 -31.39 -16.14
N LEU A 386 0.75 -31.42 -15.51
CA LEU A 386 0.09 -32.68 -15.15
C LEU A 386 -0.27 -33.51 -16.38
N ASN A 387 -0.81 -32.88 -17.42
CA ASN A 387 -1.29 -33.58 -18.60
C ASN A 387 -0.18 -33.98 -19.58
N ASN A 388 0.90 -33.20 -19.70
CA ASN A 388 1.86 -33.33 -20.78
C ASN A 388 3.27 -33.72 -20.35
N HIS A 389 3.63 -33.54 -19.07
CA HIS A 389 5.01 -33.70 -18.58
C HIS A 389 5.19 -34.75 -17.48
N GLY A 390 4.15 -35.52 -17.20
CA GLY A 390 4.20 -36.62 -16.21
C GLY A 390 4.40 -36.13 -14.78
N TYR A 391 3.95 -34.92 -14.47
CA TYR A 391 3.82 -34.45 -13.11
C TYR A 391 2.53 -34.97 -12.47
N VAL A 392 2.54 -35.09 -11.18
CA VAL A 392 1.36 -35.36 -10.33
C VAL A 392 1.27 -34.31 -9.25
N TRP A 393 0.08 -34.11 -8.69
CA TRP A 393 -0.05 -33.28 -7.48
C TRP A 393 0.80 -33.87 -6.37
N ASP A 394 1.68 -33.06 -5.80
CA ASP A 394 2.59 -33.50 -4.76
C ASP A 394 1.85 -33.74 -3.43
N ASN A 395 2.11 -34.90 -2.80
CA ASN A 395 1.53 -35.35 -1.53
C ASN A 395 -0.02 -35.31 -1.45
N GLY A 396 -0.71 -35.49 -2.59
CA GLY A 396 -2.16 -35.55 -2.65
C GLY A 396 -2.84 -34.17 -2.69
N THR A 397 -4.16 -34.19 -2.52
CA THR A 397 -4.99 -33.00 -2.76
C THR A 397 -4.81 -31.88 -1.73
N THR A 398 -4.45 -32.21 -0.51
CA THR A 398 -4.28 -31.21 0.57
C THR A 398 -2.96 -30.47 0.50
N ASN A 399 -1.91 -31.12 0.02
CA ASN A 399 -0.57 -30.56 -0.04
C ASN A 399 -0.20 -29.93 -1.39
N ARG A 400 -1.09 -30.01 -2.37
CA ARG A 400 -0.89 -29.34 -3.67
C ARG A 400 -0.80 -27.83 -3.54
N ILE A 401 -1.52 -27.23 -2.60
CA ILE A 401 -1.45 -25.80 -2.28
C ILE A 401 -0.56 -25.63 -1.05
N GLN A 402 0.54 -24.91 -1.24
CA GLN A 402 1.52 -24.65 -0.19
C GLN A 402 1.19 -23.42 0.66
N GLY A 403 0.27 -22.58 0.18
CA GLY A 403 -0.16 -21.33 0.78
C GLY A 403 -0.66 -20.39 -0.29
N TYR A 404 -0.95 -19.18 0.10
CA TYR A 404 -1.50 -18.13 -0.77
C TYR A 404 -0.63 -16.89 -0.68
N ILE A 405 -0.26 -16.35 -1.82
CA ILE A 405 0.52 -15.11 -1.93
C ILE A 405 -0.35 -13.99 -2.44
N LEU A 406 0.11 -12.77 -2.26
CA LEU A 406 -0.56 -11.59 -2.79
C LEU A 406 -0.40 -11.56 -4.31
N GLU A 407 -1.49 -11.33 -5.03
CA GLU A 407 -1.48 -11.23 -6.49
C GLU A 407 -0.67 -10.01 -6.95
N SER A 408 -0.05 -10.10 -8.15
CA SER A 408 0.76 -9.00 -8.68
C SER A 408 -0.07 -7.85 -9.25
N ASP A 409 -1.33 -8.12 -9.60
CA ASP A 409 -2.22 -7.15 -10.21
C ASP A 409 -3.33 -6.71 -9.28
N LEU A 410 -3.42 -5.42 -9.11
CA LEU A 410 -4.57 -4.69 -8.61
C LEU A 410 -4.86 -3.55 -9.55
#